data_3981cf4764b10b736f20e41c04a53a2b
#
_entry.id   3981cf4764b10b736f20e41c04a53a2b
#
_cell.length_a   1.000
_cell.length_b   1.000
_cell.length_c   1.000
_cell.angle_alpha   90.00
_cell.angle_beta   90.00
_cell.angle_gamma   90.00
#
_symmetry.space_group_name_H-M   'P 1'
#
loop_
_entity.id
_entity.type
_entity.pdbx_description
1 polymer ?
#
loop_
_entity_poly.entity_id
_entity_poly.type
_entity_poly.pdbx_seq_one_letter_code
_entity_poly.pdbx_strand_id
1 'polypeptide(L)'
;MSAERAIYLDASAIVKLAVAERESAALRRYLRGLAPLVVSSLARTEVARALLPLGRSAVDRGHDVLSRIELIRVSDRILLEAGSLLPAELRSLDAIHLATMRQLGESLRRLVTYDNRMAAAARELGIATVAPA
;
A
#
# COMPACT_ATOMS: atom_id res chain seq x y z
N MET A 1 -5.43 -22.70 -14.65
CA MET A 1 -4.57 -22.25 -13.55
C MET A 1 -4.87 -20.79 -13.24
N SER A 2 -5.20 -20.51 -12.01
CA SER A 2 -5.48 -19.13 -11.60
C SER A 2 -4.17 -18.42 -11.27
N ALA A 3 -4.09 -17.14 -11.65
CA ALA A 3 -2.97 -16.31 -11.26
C ALA A 3 -3.01 -16.06 -9.75
N GLU A 4 -1.85 -15.93 -9.12
CA GLU A 4 -1.79 -15.51 -7.73
C GLU A 4 -2.33 -14.09 -7.62
N ARG A 5 -3.12 -13.86 -6.58
CA ARG A 5 -3.70 -12.54 -6.36
C ARG A 5 -2.76 -11.72 -5.49
N ALA A 6 -2.66 -10.44 -5.83
CA ALA A 6 -1.72 -9.53 -5.21
C ALA A 6 -2.17 -9.07 -3.82
N ILE A 7 -1.17 -8.83 -2.97
CA ILE A 7 -1.34 -8.16 -1.68
C ILE A 7 -0.85 -6.72 -1.86
N TYR A 8 -1.73 -5.76 -1.62
CA TYR A 8 -1.37 -4.34 -1.71
C TYR A 8 -0.91 -3.86 -0.33
N LEU A 9 0.29 -3.29 -0.29
CA LEU A 9 0.84 -2.73 0.96
C LEU A 9 0.88 -1.21 0.80
N ASP A 10 0.17 -0.47 1.64
CA ASP A 10 0.32 0.98 1.60
C ASP A 10 1.59 1.43 2.34
N ALA A 11 1.87 2.73 2.32
CA ALA A 11 3.07 3.27 2.95
C ALA A 11 3.14 2.96 4.45
N SER A 12 2.00 2.94 5.15
CA SER A 12 1.98 2.63 6.58
C SER A 12 2.50 1.24 6.89
N ALA A 13 2.21 0.27 6.01
CA ALA A 13 2.72 -1.09 6.15
C ALA A 13 4.19 -1.18 5.75
N ILE A 14 4.56 -0.53 4.64
CA ILE A 14 5.94 -0.58 4.15
C ILE A 14 6.92 -0.01 5.16
N VAL A 15 6.56 1.10 5.82
CA VAL A 15 7.38 1.71 6.88
C VAL A 15 7.69 0.69 7.99
N LYS A 16 6.72 -0.14 8.37
CA LYS A 16 6.93 -1.17 9.40
C LYS A 16 7.86 -2.29 8.97
N LEU A 17 8.06 -2.46 7.68
CA LEU A 17 9.06 -3.40 7.16
C LEU A 17 10.45 -2.78 7.11
N ALA A 18 10.54 -1.45 7.05
CA ALA A 18 11.80 -0.74 6.97
C ALA A 18 12.40 -0.45 8.34
N VAL A 19 11.56 -0.18 9.34
CA VAL A 19 12.01 0.14 10.70
C VAL A 19 11.20 -0.69 11.71
N ALA A 20 11.83 -0.98 12.85
CA ALA A 20 11.19 -1.77 13.88
C ALA A 20 10.13 -0.96 14.60
N GLU A 21 8.89 -1.37 14.47
CA GLU A 21 7.75 -0.80 15.17
C GLU A 21 6.93 -1.93 15.80
N ARG A 22 5.90 -1.56 16.54
CA ARG A 22 5.11 -2.49 17.35
C ARG A 22 4.62 -3.71 16.56
N GLU A 23 4.12 -3.50 15.35
CA GLU A 23 3.50 -4.58 14.56
C GLU A 23 4.43 -5.21 13.53
N SER A 24 5.69 -4.77 13.47
CA SER A 24 6.63 -5.23 12.41
C SER A 24 6.78 -6.74 12.36
N ALA A 25 6.94 -7.39 13.51
CA ALA A 25 7.10 -8.85 13.55
C ALA A 25 5.85 -9.58 13.07
N ALA A 26 4.68 -9.13 13.50
CA ALA A 26 3.41 -9.71 13.07
C ALA A 26 3.20 -9.54 11.57
N LEU A 27 3.56 -8.37 11.04
CA LEU A 27 3.46 -8.10 9.61
C LEU A 27 4.36 -9.02 8.79
N ARG A 28 5.62 -9.19 9.23
CA ARG A 28 6.54 -10.11 8.54
C ARG A 28 6.02 -11.53 8.52
N ARG A 29 5.48 -12.00 9.63
CA ARG A 29 4.89 -13.35 9.70
C ARG A 29 3.72 -13.49 8.75
N TYR A 30 2.85 -12.47 8.72
CA TYR A 30 1.67 -12.47 7.87
C TYR A 30 2.05 -12.56 6.39
N LEU A 31 3.07 -11.80 5.97
CA LEU A 31 3.49 -11.72 4.56
C LEU A 31 4.31 -12.93 4.11
N ARG A 32 4.77 -13.76 5.03
CA ARG A 32 5.61 -14.91 4.70
C ARG A 32 4.88 -15.85 3.73
N GLY A 33 5.49 -16.09 2.59
CA GLY A 33 4.91 -16.96 1.56
C GLY A 33 3.82 -16.30 0.72
N LEU A 34 3.50 -15.04 0.95
CA LEU A 34 2.51 -14.32 0.15
C LEU A 34 3.23 -13.52 -0.95
N ALA A 35 2.76 -13.66 -2.17
CA ALA A 35 3.28 -12.96 -3.34
C ALA A 35 2.23 -12.97 -4.44
N PRO A 36 2.24 -11.98 -5.34
CA PRO A 36 3.12 -10.81 -5.35
C PRO A 36 2.67 -9.73 -4.35
N LEU A 37 3.64 -8.92 -3.91
CA LEU A 37 3.37 -7.72 -3.12
C LEU A 37 3.40 -6.53 -4.08
N VAL A 38 2.40 -5.67 -4.01
CA VAL A 38 2.26 -4.56 -4.94
C VAL A 38 1.90 -3.27 -4.22
N VAL A 39 2.20 -2.14 -4.84
CA VAL A 39 1.77 -0.81 -4.37
C VAL A 39 1.91 0.19 -5.51
N SER A 40 1.16 1.29 -5.43
CA SER A 40 1.34 2.42 -6.34
C SER A 40 2.77 2.97 -6.24
N SER A 41 3.31 3.41 -7.35
CA SER A 41 4.62 4.07 -7.38
C SER A 41 4.69 5.34 -6.52
N LEU A 42 3.54 5.88 -6.09
CA LEU A 42 3.49 6.95 -5.11
C LEU A 42 4.24 6.58 -3.82
N ALA A 43 4.30 5.30 -3.50
CA ALA A 43 4.95 4.84 -2.29
C ALA A 43 6.43 5.22 -2.24
N ARG A 44 7.09 5.42 -3.39
CA ARG A 44 8.47 5.89 -3.42
C ARG A 44 8.64 7.18 -2.63
N THR A 45 7.74 8.12 -2.84
CA THR A 45 7.78 9.41 -2.15
C THR A 45 7.23 9.31 -0.72
N GLU A 46 6.12 8.62 -0.56
CA GLU A 46 5.46 8.52 0.75
C GLU A 46 6.34 7.84 1.79
N VAL A 47 6.96 6.72 1.43
CA VAL A 47 7.83 5.96 2.33
C VAL A 47 9.09 6.76 2.65
N ALA A 48 9.71 7.36 1.64
CA ALA A 48 10.90 8.18 1.85
C ALA A 48 10.61 9.35 2.80
N ARG A 49 9.51 10.05 2.58
CA ARG A 49 9.16 11.18 3.43
C ARG A 49 8.80 10.76 4.85
N ALA A 50 8.15 9.63 5.01
CA ALA A 50 7.82 9.11 6.34
C ALA A 50 9.09 8.73 7.14
N LEU A 51 10.11 8.23 6.44
CA LEU A 51 11.35 7.79 7.09
C LEU A 51 12.41 8.88 7.20
N LEU A 52 12.24 9.98 6.46
CA LEU A 52 13.21 11.07 6.44
C LEU A 52 13.57 11.61 7.84
N PRO A 53 12.60 11.79 8.77
CA PRO A 53 12.93 12.24 10.12
C PRO A 53 13.81 11.28 10.91
N LEU A 54 13.86 10.01 10.52
CA LEU A 54 14.68 8.99 11.17
C LEU A 54 16.08 8.88 10.59
N GLY A 55 16.38 9.68 9.56
CA GLY A 55 17.70 9.75 8.98
C GLY A 55 17.88 8.90 7.73
N ARG A 56 19.03 9.10 7.10
CA ARG A 56 19.34 8.50 5.80
C ARG A 56 19.30 6.98 5.81
N SER A 57 19.82 6.37 6.88
CA SER A 57 19.84 4.92 7.00
C SER A 57 18.41 4.34 6.95
N ALA A 58 17.46 5.00 7.60
CA ALA A 58 16.06 4.57 7.56
C ALA A 58 15.49 4.71 6.14
N VAL A 59 15.78 5.82 5.48
CA VAL A 59 15.32 6.04 4.09
C VAL A 59 15.89 4.96 3.18
N ASP A 60 17.17 4.62 3.32
CA ASP A 60 17.80 3.58 2.52
C ASP A 60 17.11 2.21 2.74
N ARG A 61 16.75 1.90 3.99
CA ARG A 61 16.00 0.66 4.27
C ARG A 61 14.62 0.68 3.59
N GLY A 62 13.97 1.84 3.55
CA GLY A 62 12.71 2.00 2.84
C GLY A 62 12.85 1.71 1.35
N HIS A 63 13.88 2.23 0.72
CA HIS A 63 14.16 1.94 -0.69
C HIS A 63 14.46 0.46 -0.90
N ASP A 64 15.16 -0.17 0.02
CA ASP A 64 15.46 -1.59 -0.06
C ASP A 64 14.18 -2.43 0.00
N VAL A 65 13.26 -2.11 0.90
CA VAL A 65 11.95 -2.78 0.97
C VAL A 65 11.19 -2.61 -0.34
N LEU A 66 11.14 -1.38 -0.84
CA LEU A 66 10.41 -1.08 -2.10
C LEU A 66 10.99 -1.84 -3.29
N SER A 67 12.28 -2.15 -3.28
CA SER A 67 12.91 -2.91 -4.37
C SER A 67 12.38 -4.34 -4.49
N ARG A 68 11.70 -4.83 -3.45
CA ARG A 68 11.11 -6.18 -3.41
C ARG A 68 9.61 -6.17 -3.64
N ILE A 69 9.05 -5.02 -3.91
CA ILE A 69 7.61 -4.83 -4.12
C ILE A 69 7.41 -4.38 -5.56
N GLU A 70 6.39 -4.93 -6.22
CA GLU A 70 6.04 -4.51 -7.57
C GLU A 70 5.35 -3.16 -7.52
N LEU A 71 5.93 -2.16 -8.19
CA LEU A 71 5.39 -0.81 -8.21
C LEU A 71 4.48 -0.62 -9.42
N ILE A 72 3.25 -0.19 -9.16
CA ILE A 72 2.27 0.07 -10.20
C ILE A 72 2.35 1.54 -10.59
N ARG A 73 2.63 1.78 -11.85
CA ARG A 73 2.74 3.14 -12.38
C ARG A 73 1.41 3.89 -12.24
N VAL A 74 1.49 5.15 -11.82
CA VAL A 74 0.33 6.05 -11.78
C VAL A 74 0.04 6.50 -13.20
N SER A 75 -0.97 5.89 -13.83
CA SER A 75 -1.38 6.20 -15.19
C SER A 75 -2.40 7.33 -15.21
N ASP A 76 -2.60 7.91 -16.40
CA ASP A 76 -3.66 8.91 -16.59
C ASP A 76 -5.03 8.35 -16.23
N ARG A 77 -5.27 7.08 -16.55
CA ARG A 77 -6.53 6.42 -16.23
C ARG A 77 -6.76 6.36 -14.71
N ILE A 78 -5.72 5.99 -13.95
CA ILE A 78 -5.81 5.96 -12.49
C ILE A 78 -6.08 7.37 -11.94
N LEU A 79 -5.38 8.38 -12.47
CA LEU A 79 -5.58 9.75 -12.02
C LEU A 79 -6.99 10.24 -12.30
N LEU A 80 -7.52 9.92 -13.48
CA LEU A 80 -8.88 10.31 -13.84
C LEU A 80 -9.90 9.65 -12.92
N GLU A 81 -9.77 8.36 -12.69
CA GLU A 81 -10.67 7.63 -11.78
C GLU A 81 -10.58 8.16 -10.36
N ALA A 82 -9.36 8.41 -9.88
CA ALA A 82 -9.16 8.96 -8.53
C ALA A 82 -9.88 10.31 -8.35
N GLY A 83 -9.90 11.13 -9.41
CA GLY A 83 -10.53 12.45 -9.37
C GLY A 83 -12.02 12.42 -9.13
N SER A 84 -12.69 11.31 -9.42
CA SER A 84 -14.15 11.19 -9.23
C SER A 84 -14.53 10.19 -8.15
N LEU A 85 -13.56 9.63 -7.44
CA LEU A 85 -13.81 8.62 -6.43
C LEU A 85 -14.49 9.20 -5.18
N LEU A 86 -15.54 8.54 -4.73
CA LEU A 86 -16.29 8.96 -3.55
C LEU A 86 -15.83 8.18 -2.32
N PRO A 87 -15.97 8.73 -1.12
CA PRO A 87 -16.60 10.02 -0.80
C PRO A 87 -15.71 11.22 -1.20
N ALA A 88 -16.35 12.37 -1.39
CA ALA A 88 -15.65 13.57 -1.86
C ALA A 88 -14.56 14.06 -0.89
N GLU A 89 -14.63 13.67 0.37
CA GLU A 89 -13.65 14.06 1.39
C GLU A 89 -12.35 13.27 1.34
N LEU A 90 -12.26 12.26 0.47
CA LEU A 90 -11.01 11.50 0.32
C LEU A 90 -9.87 12.43 -0.06
N ARG A 91 -8.72 12.24 0.59
CA ARG A 91 -7.50 12.96 0.21
C ARG A 91 -7.01 12.45 -1.13
N SER A 92 -6.38 13.33 -1.90
CA SER A 92 -5.93 13.00 -3.26
C SER A 92 -5.04 11.75 -3.33
N LEU A 93 -4.06 11.64 -2.43
CA LEU A 93 -3.16 10.48 -2.44
C LEU A 93 -3.90 9.19 -2.08
N ASP A 94 -4.81 9.25 -1.13
CA ASP A 94 -5.64 8.10 -0.76
C ASP A 94 -6.52 7.68 -1.94
N ALA A 95 -7.11 8.64 -2.63
CA ALA A 95 -7.93 8.37 -3.81
C ALA A 95 -7.11 7.69 -4.92
N ILE A 96 -5.86 8.10 -5.10
CA ILE A 96 -4.98 7.48 -6.11
C ILE A 96 -4.65 6.04 -5.73
N HIS A 97 -4.37 5.76 -4.46
CA HIS A 97 -4.15 4.39 -4.00
C HIS A 97 -5.40 3.53 -4.22
N LEU A 98 -6.57 4.04 -3.83
CA LEU A 98 -7.82 3.30 -3.98
C LEU A 98 -8.18 3.05 -5.44
N ALA A 99 -7.94 4.03 -6.31
CA ALA A 99 -8.16 3.85 -7.74
C ALA A 99 -7.21 2.80 -8.32
N THR A 100 -5.96 2.77 -7.84
CA THR A 100 -4.98 1.76 -8.23
C THR A 100 -5.46 0.37 -7.84
N MET A 101 -5.96 0.22 -6.60
CA MET A 101 -6.51 -1.05 -6.12
C MET A 101 -7.73 -1.48 -6.93
N ARG A 102 -8.62 -0.55 -7.27
CA ARG A 102 -9.79 -0.87 -8.09
C ARG A 102 -9.40 -1.35 -9.48
N GLN A 103 -8.35 -0.77 -10.04
CA GLN A 103 -7.87 -1.18 -11.36
C GLN A 103 -7.33 -2.61 -11.34
N LEU A 104 -6.77 -3.07 -10.22
CA LEU A 104 -6.35 -4.45 -10.07
C LEU A 104 -7.55 -5.42 -10.05
N GLY A 105 -8.71 -4.95 -9.60
CA GLY A 105 -9.94 -5.75 -9.61
C GLY A 105 -9.76 -7.09 -8.92
N GLU A 106 -10.10 -8.17 -9.60
CA GLU A 106 -10.00 -9.53 -9.07
C GLU A 106 -8.56 -9.99 -8.85
N SER A 107 -7.59 -9.30 -9.44
CA SER A 107 -6.16 -9.59 -9.19
C SER A 107 -5.72 -9.15 -7.80
N LEU A 108 -6.52 -8.33 -7.13
CA LEU A 108 -6.24 -7.88 -5.77
C LEU A 108 -6.86 -8.85 -4.77
N ARG A 109 -6.04 -9.38 -3.87
CA ARG A 109 -6.51 -10.24 -2.80
C ARG A 109 -6.97 -9.43 -1.59
N ARG A 110 -6.12 -8.50 -1.13
CA ARG A 110 -6.44 -7.62 0.00
C ARG A 110 -5.45 -6.50 0.12
N LEU A 111 -5.84 -5.51 0.93
CA LEU A 111 -5.00 -4.40 1.32
C LEU A 111 -4.47 -4.62 2.75
N VAL A 112 -3.17 -4.46 2.93
CA VAL A 112 -2.54 -4.42 4.25
C VAL A 112 -2.26 -2.97 4.58
N THR A 113 -2.91 -2.45 5.61
CA THR A 113 -2.76 -1.05 6.02
C THR A 113 -2.94 -0.92 7.53
N TYR A 114 -2.20 0.03 8.09
CA TYR A 114 -2.36 0.44 9.49
C TYR A 114 -3.01 1.82 9.60
N ASP A 115 -3.42 2.38 8.46
CA ASP A 115 -4.13 3.65 8.39
C ASP A 115 -5.65 3.37 8.44
N ASN A 116 -6.28 3.75 9.54
CA ASN A 116 -7.71 3.49 9.75
C ASN A 116 -8.61 4.16 8.72
N ARG A 117 -8.23 5.35 8.22
CA ARG A 117 -8.99 6.03 7.17
C ARG A 117 -8.93 5.26 5.86
N MET A 118 -7.73 4.82 5.49
CA MET A 118 -7.54 4.02 4.27
C MET A 118 -8.33 2.72 4.37
N ALA A 119 -8.25 2.04 5.51
CA ALA A 119 -8.98 0.80 5.72
C ALA A 119 -10.50 0.99 5.58
N ALA A 120 -11.04 2.05 6.19
CA ALA A 120 -12.46 2.34 6.11
C ALA A 120 -12.91 2.62 4.67
N ALA A 121 -12.15 3.46 3.96
CA ALA A 121 -12.47 3.79 2.57
C ALA A 121 -12.37 2.57 1.64
N ALA A 122 -11.37 1.73 1.86
CA ALA A 122 -11.20 0.51 1.07
C ALA A 122 -12.37 -0.46 1.29
N ARG A 123 -12.79 -0.62 2.55
CA ARG A 123 -13.93 -1.50 2.86
C ARG A 123 -15.22 -1.02 2.20
N GLU A 124 -15.45 0.28 2.13
CA GLU A 124 -16.60 0.84 1.42
C GLU A 124 -16.60 0.50 -0.06
N LEU A 125 -15.42 0.28 -0.64
CA LEU A 125 -15.28 -0.14 -2.03
C LEU A 125 -15.29 -1.66 -2.20
N GLY A 126 -15.53 -2.40 -1.12
CA GLY A 126 -15.56 -3.85 -1.18
C GLY A 126 -14.19 -4.52 -1.15
N ILE A 127 -13.15 -3.78 -0.78
CA ILE A 127 -11.78 -4.31 -0.70
C ILE A 127 -11.54 -4.87 0.69
N ALA A 128 -11.10 -6.13 0.77
CA ALA A 128 -10.74 -6.76 2.03
C ALA A 128 -9.47 -6.10 2.59
N THR A 129 -9.47 -5.81 3.89
CA THR A 129 -8.34 -5.17 4.56
C THR A 129 -7.87 -5.99 5.75
N VAL A 130 -6.59 -5.84 6.08
CA VAL A 130 -6.01 -6.47 7.27
C VAL A 130 -4.91 -5.57 7.84
N ALA A 131 -4.75 -5.60 9.15
CA ALA A 131 -3.69 -4.91 9.88
C ALA A 131 -3.07 -5.90 10.86
N PRO A 132 -2.12 -6.74 10.41
CA PRO A 132 -1.54 -7.78 11.25
C PRO A 132 -0.93 -7.21 12.53
N ALA A 133 -1.27 -7.81 13.67
CA ALA A 133 -0.83 -7.35 14.98
C ALA A 133 -0.51 -8.52 15.91
#